data_f97f5c5b2d2fe9678a9fd6f3278aaa12
#
_entry.id   f97f5c5b2d2fe9678a9fd6f3278aaa12
#
_cell.length_a   1.000
_cell.length_b   1.000
_cell.length_c   1.000
_cell.angle_alpha   90.00
_cell.angle_beta   90.00
_cell.angle_gamma   90.00
#
_symmetry.space_group_name_H-M   'P 1'
#
loop_
_entity.id
_entity.type
_entity.pdbx_description
1 polymer ?
#
loop_
_entity_poly.entity_id
_entity_poly.type
_entity_poly.pdbx_seq_one_letter_code
_entity_poly.pdbx_strand_id
1 'polypeptide(L)'
;GCGGKAKGDNKADGAWKPTKDVKVIVAYKAGSGTDTGARLLTNSAKKYVGQTLVIENKPGADGKIGWTELSKSKPDGYTIGFINLPTYTTLAQMEGSAFTDKSIVPICNHLTETAVVVVRKDAKWNDLKALVEEAKAHPGQLKCSTNGVQASNHTAAQLLAQSAKFEYNAVPYGGTADQLLALRQGE
;
A
#
# COMPACT_ATOMS: atom_id res chain seq x y z
N GLY A 1 5.34 13.86 57.26
CA GLY A 1 4.89 13.56 55.94
C GLY A 1 5.82 14.15 54.92
N CYS A 2 6.66 13.33 54.31
CA CYS A 2 7.58 13.78 53.26
C CYS A 2 6.87 13.68 51.94
N GLY A 3 6.56 14.82 51.34
CA GLY A 3 6.09 14.94 49.99
C GLY A 3 7.27 14.81 48.99
N GLY A 4 7.37 13.67 48.37
CA GLY A 4 8.28 13.51 47.22
C GLY A 4 7.69 14.19 45.97
N LYS A 5 8.27 15.30 45.55
CA LYS A 5 8.02 15.89 44.26
C LYS A 5 8.63 14.94 43.19
N ALA A 6 7.77 14.33 42.41
CA ALA A 6 8.20 13.71 41.17
C ALA A 6 8.83 14.80 40.29
N LYS A 7 10.11 14.70 40.01
CA LYS A 7 10.79 15.48 38.99
C LYS A 7 10.20 15.04 37.67
N GLY A 8 9.41 15.89 37.04
CA GLY A 8 9.09 15.78 35.65
C GLY A 8 10.39 15.90 34.85
N ASP A 9 10.74 14.84 34.15
CA ASP A 9 11.81 14.89 33.16
C ASP A 9 11.38 15.88 32.07
N ASN A 10 11.93 17.07 32.13
CA ASN A 10 12.02 17.97 31.01
C ASN A 10 12.86 17.27 29.95
N LYS A 11 12.21 16.56 29.07
CA LYS A 11 12.86 16.08 27.85
C LYS A 11 13.21 17.31 27.02
N ALA A 12 14.51 17.48 26.94
CA ALA A 12 15.20 18.44 26.11
C ALA A 12 14.59 18.58 24.72
N ASP A 13 14.65 19.80 24.23
CA ASP A 13 14.52 20.26 22.85
C ASP A 13 15.51 19.59 21.90
N GLY A 14 15.47 18.28 21.78
CA GLY A 14 16.26 17.50 20.84
C GLY A 14 15.34 16.75 19.89
N ALA A 15 14.72 17.45 18.93
CA ALA A 15 14.12 16.76 17.80
C ALA A 15 15.17 15.84 17.18
N TRP A 16 14.83 14.55 16.98
CA TRP A 16 15.70 13.61 16.29
C TRP A 16 16.12 14.18 14.93
N LYS A 17 17.43 14.23 14.68
CA LYS A 17 18.00 14.65 13.40
C LYS A 17 18.93 13.57 12.88
N PRO A 18 18.73 13.09 11.66
CA PRO A 18 19.62 12.10 11.07
C PRO A 18 20.99 12.72 10.75
N THR A 19 22.05 11.95 10.99
CA THR A 19 23.44 12.30 10.66
C THR A 19 23.96 11.57 9.44
N LYS A 20 23.17 10.69 8.85
CA LYS A 20 23.46 9.89 7.65
C LYS A 20 22.17 9.65 6.88
N ASP A 21 22.30 9.09 5.69
CA ASP A 21 21.14 8.73 4.84
C ASP A 21 20.16 7.83 5.56
N VAL A 22 18.88 8.02 5.26
CA VAL A 22 17.76 7.25 5.80
C VAL A 22 17.26 6.29 4.73
N LYS A 23 17.24 4.99 5.03
CA LYS A 23 16.66 3.98 4.15
C LYS A 23 15.14 4.07 4.18
N VAL A 24 14.52 4.01 3.00
CA VAL A 24 13.06 4.03 2.83
C VAL A 24 12.62 2.79 2.07
N ILE A 25 12.00 1.84 2.76
CA ILE A 25 11.49 0.61 2.15
C ILE A 25 10.17 0.89 1.45
N VAL A 26 10.11 0.52 0.18
CA VAL A 26 8.88 0.46 -0.64
C VAL A 26 8.65 -1.00 -1.03
N ALA A 27 7.55 -1.58 -0.55
CA ALA A 27 7.27 -3.02 -0.69
C ALA A 27 6.73 -3.42 -2.08
N TYR A 28 6.92 -2.56 -3.08
CA TYR A 28 6.46 -2.75 -4.45
C TYR A 28 7.56 -2.42 -5.46
N LYS A 29 7.36 -2.85 -6.72
CA LYS A 29 8.29 -2.57 -7.81
C LYS A 29 8.44 -1.07 -8.06
N ALA A 30 9.60 -0.67 -8.54
CA ALA A 30 9.84 0.67 -9.06
C ALA A 30 8.81 1.00 -10.15
N GLY A 31 8.28 2.23 -10.12
CA GLY A 31 7.22 2.68 -11.02
C GLY A 31 5.79 2.33 -10.58
N SER A 32 5.60 1.60 -9.48
CA SER A 32 4.29 1.42 -8.87
C SER A 32 3.74 2.74 -8.31
N GLY A 33 2.43 2.81 -8.04
CA GLY A 33 1.82 3.99 -7.41
C GLY A 33 2.47 4.36 -6.09
N THR A 34 2.74 3.37 -5.22
CA THR A 34 3.43 3.57 -3.94
C THR A 34 4.85 4.09 -4.14
N ASP A 35 5.60 3.54 -5.09
CA ASP A 35 6.97 4.00 -5.41
C ASP A 35 6.98 5.44 -5.92
N THR A 36 6.06 5.76 -6.83
CA THR A 36 5.93 7.13 -7.36
C THR A 36 5.63 8.13 -6.26
N GLY A 37 4.64 7.83 -5.41
CA GLY A 37 4.30 8.67 -4.26
C GLY A 37 5.46 8.81 -3.27
N ALA A 38 6.15 7.70 -2.97
CA ALA A 38 7.31 7.70 -2.10
C ALA A 38 8.43 8.61 -2.63
N ARG A 39 8.74 8.55 -3.93
CA ARG A 39 9.77 9.40 -4.55
C ARG A 39 9.41 10.88 -4.51
N LEU A 40 8.15 11.22 -4.76
CA LEU A 40 7.68 12.61 -4.66
C LEU A 40 7.85 13.14 -3.23
N LEU A 41 7.44 12.37 -2.23
CA LEU A 41 7.56 12.77 -0.84
C LEU A 41 9.02 12.87 -0.40
N THR A 42 9.84 11.86 -0.67
CA THR A 42 11.25 11.81 -0.23
C THR A 42 12.09 12.91 -0.87
N ASN A 43 11.86 13.22 -2.16
CA ASN A 43 12.52 14.33 -2.83
C ASN A 43 12.20 15.69 -2.17
N SER A 44 10.94 15.88 -1.78
CA SER A 44 10.51 17.09 -1.09
C SER A 44 10.97 17.14 0.36
N ALA A 45 11.01 16.01 1.05
CA ALA A 45 11.38 15.91 2.46
C ALA A 45 12.86 16.15 2.72
N LYS A 46 13.74 15.86 1.76
CA LYS A 46 15.21 16.00 1.90
C LYS A 46 15.63 17.35 2.47
N LYS A 47 15.02 18.45 2.00
CA LYS A 47 15.35 19.80 2.46
C LYS A 47 15.00 20.06 3.93
N TYR A 48 14.04 19.30 4.48
CA TYR A 48 13.64 19.42 5.89
C TYR A 48 14.38 18.45 6.79
N VAL A 49 14.63 17.23 6.29
CA VAL A 49 15.33 16.17 7.02
C VAL A 49 16.85 16.43 7.08
N GLY A 50 17.40 17.09 6.06
CA GLY A 50 18.83 17.41 5.98
C GLY A 50 19.72 16.25 5.52
N GLN A 51 19.13 15.09 5.21
CA GLN A 51 19.82 13.89 4.70
C GLN A 51 19.06 13.30 3.51
N THR A 52 19.73 12.48 2.72
CA THR A 52 19.08 11.77 1.62
C THR A 52 18.20 10.65 2.16
N LEU A 53 16.98 10.57 1.62
CA LEU A 53 16.08 9.45 1.85
C LEU A 53 16.21 8.49 0.66
N VAL A 54 16.88 7.36 0.89
CA VAL A 54 17.22 6.37 -0.15
C VAL A 54 16.13 5.32 -0.25
N ILE A 55 15.42 5.29 -1.37
CA ILE A 55 14.37 4.30 -1.61
C ILE A 55 14.99 2.96 -1.99
N GLU A 56 14.58 1.93 -1.28
CA GLU A 56 14.83 0.53 -1.62
C GLU A 56 13.52 -0.18 -1.94
N ASN A 57 13.36 -0.60 -3.19
CA ASN A 57 12.21 -1.40 -3.60
C ASN A 57 12.40 -2.86 -3.18
N LYS A 58 11.48 -3.39 -2.38
CA LYS A 58 11.47 -4.78 -1.86
C LYS A 58 10.15 -5.45 -2.22
N PRO A 59 9.91 -5.70 -3.53
CA PRO A 59 8.64 -6.27 -3.98
C PRO A 59 8.51 -7.75 -3.62
N GLY A 60 7.28 -8.24 -3.64
CA GLY A 60 6.96 -9.66 -3.54
C GLY A 60 5.93 -9.97 -2.47
N ALA A 61 5.12 -10.99 -2.74
CA ALA A 61 4.06 -11.48 -1.86
C ALA A 61 3.14 -10.36 -1.34
N ASP A 62 2.65 -9.50 -2.26
CA ASP A 62 1.75 -8.37 -1.98
C ASP A 62 2.27 -7.38 -0.92
N GLY A 63 3.57 -7.21 -0.83
CA GLY A 63 4.22 -6.34 0.16
C GLY A 63 4.82 -7.06 1.36
N LYS A 64 4.51 -8.33 1.56
CA LYS A 64 4.95 -9.11 2.73
C LYS A 64 6.48 -9.11 2.89
N ILE A 65 7.24 -9.20 1.79
CA ILE A 65 8.71 -9.23 1.83
C ILE A 65 9.26 -7.92 2.38
N GLY A 66 8.88 -6.79 1.79
CA GLY A 66 9.36 -5.48 2.21
C GLY A 66 8.92 -5.11 3.64
N TRP A 67 7.68 -5.40 4.00
CA TRP A 67 7.18 -5.09 5.35
C TRP A 67 7.73 -6.02 6.42
N THR A 68 8.10 -7.25 6.09
CA THR A 68 8.86 -8.12 7.00
C THR A 68 10.25 -7.54 7.28
N GLU A 69 10.95 -7.04 6.26
CA GLU A 69 12.23 -6.36 6.45
C GLU A 69 12.08 -5.10 7.30
N LEU A 70 11.08 -4.27 6.99
CA LEU A 70 10.79 -3.07 7.77
C LEU A 70 10.55 -3.39 9.25
N SER A 71 9.70 -4.38 9.52
CA SER A 71 9.33 -4.77 10.89
C SER A 71 10.50 -5.30 11.72
N LYS A 72 11.53 -5.85 11.07
CA LYS A 72 12.75 -6.37 11.70
C LYS A 72 13.89 -5.36 11.75
N SER A 73 13.72 -4.20 11.15
CA SER A 73 14.72 -3.14 11.16
C SER A 73 14.87 -2.50 12.55
N LYS A 74 16.04 -1.92 12.83
CA LYS A 74 16.25 -1.22 14.09
C LYS A 74 15.32 -0.02 14.20
N PRO A 75 14.67 0.20 15.35
CA PRO A 75 13.76 1.33 15.56
C PRO A 75 14.52 2.62 15.93
N ASP A 76 15.55 2.97 15.16
CA ASP A 76 16.43 4.10 15.40
C ASP A 76 16.15 5.31 14.46
N GLY A 77 15.13 5.19 13.60
CA GLY A 77 14.76 6.23 12.64
C GLY A 77 15.52 6.17 11.32
N TYR A 78 16.54 5.31 11.17
CA TYR A 78 17.32 5.19 9.92
C TYR A 78 16.76 4.21 8.91
N THR A 79 15.72 3.48 9.26
CA THR A 79 14.92 2.69 8.34
C THR A 79 13.44 3.02 8.56
N ILE A 80 12.83 3.59 7.56
CA ILE A 80 11.39 3.86 7.50
C ILE A 80 10.81 3.17 6.28
N GLY A 81 9.50 3.20 6.10
CA GLY A 81 8.88 2.57 4.93
C GLY A 81 7.47 3.06 4.68
N PHE A 82 7.00 2.77 3.49
CA PHE A 82 5.63 3.01 3.10
C PHE A 82 4.81 1.74 3.27
N ILE A 83 3.67 1.86 3.90
CA ILE A 83 2.69 0.78 4.01
C ILE A 83 1.41 1.15 3.29
N ASN A 84 0.72 0.14 2.78
CA ASN A 84 -0.57 0.29 2.14
C ASN A 84 -1.64 -0.36 3.02
N LEU A 85 -2.62 0.42 3.43
CA LEU A 85 -3.79 -0.08 4.13
C LEU A 85 -4.94 -0.31 3.14
N PRO A 86 -5.75 -1.35 3.28
CA PRO A 86 -5.75 -2.35 4.38
C PRO A 86 -4.78 -3.52 4.19
N THR A 87 -3.99 -3.58 3.10
CA THR A 87 -3.15 -4.75 2.76
C THR A 87 -2.20 -5.14 3.90
N TYR A 88 -1.52 -4.16 4.53
CA TYR A 88 -0.63 -4.42 5.66
C TYR A 88 -1.36 -5.13 6.81
N THR A 89 -2.51 -4.61 7.22
CA THR A 89 -3.29 -5.18 8.33
C THR A 89 -3.85 -6.56 7.99
N THR A 90 -4.26 -6.77 6.75
CA THR A 90 -4.70 -8.08 6.27
C THR A 90 -3.58 -9.12 6.39
N LEU A 91 -2.38 -8.78 5.91
CA LEU A 91 -1.20 -9.67 6.01
C LEU A 91 -0.76 -9.89 7.45
N ALA A 92 -0.83 -8.86 8.30
CA ALA A 92 -0.46 -8.93 9.71
C ALA A 92 -1.35 -9.89 10.52
N GLN A 93 -2.60 -10.08 10.10
CA GLN A 93 -3.58 -10.97 10.74
C GLN A 93 -3.55 -12.41 10.19
N MET A 94 -2.82 -12.67 9.13
CA MET A 94 -2.71 -14.02 8.57
C MET A 94 -1.90 -14.93 9.49
N GLU A 95 -2.31 -16.19 9.57
CA GLU A 95 -1.56 -17.21 10.31
C GLU A 95 -0.12 -17.32 9.77
N GLY A 96 0.85 -17.39 10.69
CA GLY A 96 2.27 -17.44 10.34
C GLY A 96 2.86 -16.14 9.82
N SER A 97 2.17 -15.00 9.99
CA SER A 97 2.74 -13.69 9.64
C SER A 97 4.01 -13.39 10.45
N ALA A 98 5.01 -12.85 9.78
CA ALA A 98 6.28 -12.44 10.40
C ALA A 98 6.18 -11.07 11.12
N PHE A 99 5.06 -10.38 11.00
CA PHE A 99 4.81 -9.08 11.62
C PHE A 99 3.34 -8.94 12.04
N THR A 100 3.08 -8.00 12.94
CA THR A 100 1.75 -7.65 13.44
C THR A 100 1.50 -6.15 13.25
N ASP A 101 0.28 -5.68 13.56
CA ASP A 101 -0.04 -4.25 13.57
C ASP A 101 0.83 -3.45 14.56
N LYS A 102 1.42 -4.11 15.56
CA LYS A 102 2.31 -3.51 16.56
C LYS A 102 3.80 -3.52 16.16
N SER A 103 4.14 -4.13 15.02
CA SER A 103 5.54 -4.26 14.57
C SER A 103 6.10 -2.97 13.99
N ILE A 104 5.26 -1.99 13.73
CA ILE A 104 5.61 -0.67 13.19
C ILE A 104 4.91 0.43 13.96
N VAL A 105 5.47 1.64 13.89
CA VAL A 105 4.86 2.85 14.45
C VAL A 105 4.55 3.80 13.29
N PRO A 106 3.27 4.15 13.06
CA PRO A 106 2.90 5.11 12.03
C PRO A 106 3.47 6.49 12.33
N ILE A 107 4.03 7.15 11.32
CA ILE A 107 4.53 8.53 11.40
C ILE A 107 3.43 9.50 10.95
N CYS A 108 2.90 9.29 9.76
CA CYS A 108 1.83 10.11 9.20
C CYS A 108 1.09 9.36 8.08
N ASN A 109 -0.10 9.86 7.74
CA ASN A 109 -0.77 9.46 6.52
C ASN A 109 -0.21 10.29 5.35
N HIS A 110 0.38 9.62 4.36
CA HIS A 110 0.93 10.26 3.18
C HIS A 110 -0.15 10.66 2.18
N LEU A 111 -1.02 9.71 1.83
CA LEU A 111 -2.12 9.93 0.90
C LEU A 111 -3.26 8.94 1.16
N THR A 112 -4.42 9.29 0.64
CA THR A 112 -5.58 8.39 0.58
C THR A 112 -6.00 8.30 -0.88
N GLU A 113 -6.19 7.08 -1.37
CA GLU A 113 -6.60 6.80 -2.75
C GLU A 113 -7.99 6.19 -2.77
N THR A 114 -8.80 6.60 -3.73
CA THR A 114 -10.10 5.99 -4.00
C THR A 114 -9.96 4.95 -5.09
N ALA A 115 -10.46 3.75 -4.84
CA ALA A 115 -10.54 2.71 -5.86
C ALA A 115 -11.54 3.13 -6.95
N VAL A 116 -11.16 2.89 -8.20
CA VAL A 116 -12.01 3.16 -9.38
C VAL A 116 -12.12 1.93 -10.25
N VAL A 117 -13.27 1.77 -10.91
CA VAL A 117 -13.45 0.78 -11.96
C VAL A 117 -13.15 1.45 -13.29
N VAL A 118 -12.22 0.87 -14.04
CA VAL A 118 -11.78 1.40 -15.33
C VAL A 118 -12.07 0.39 -16.41
N VAL A 119 -12.62 0.84 -17.51
CA VAL A 119 -12.83 0.07 -18.74
C VAL A 119 -12.22 0.81 -19.93
N ARG A 120 -12.01 0.11 -21.04
CA ARG A 120 -11.59 0.77 -22.30
C ARG A 120 -12.68 1.73 -22.80
N LYS A 121 -12.25 2.77 -23.48
CA LYS A 121 -13.18 3.75 -24.08
C LYS A 121 -14.18 3.13 -25.05
N ASP A 122 -13.76 2.05 -25.73
CA ASP A 122 -14.56 1.30 -26.71
C ASP A 122 -15.31 0.11 -26.08
N ALA A 123 -15.34 0.01 -24.75
CA ALA A 123 -16.11 -1.01 -24.07
C ALA A 123 -17.61 -0.79 -24.28
N LYS A 124 -18.38 -1.89 -24.31
CA LYS A 124 -19.83 -1.86 -24.50
C LYS A 124 -20.63 -1.33 -23.31
N TRP A 125 -19.97 -1.10 -22.17
CA TRP A 125 -20.59 -0.60 -20.95
C TRP A 125 -20.32 0.91 -20.79
N ASN A 126 -21.39 1.69 -20.64
CA ASN A 126 -21.29 3.14 -20.46
C ASN A 126 -21.31 3.57 -18.99
N ASP A 127 -21.70 2.66 -18.10
CA ASP A 127 -21.76 2.89 -16.67
C ASP A 127 -21.59 1.59 -15.87
N LEU A 128 -21.47 1.71 -14.55
CA LEU A 128 -21.29 0.58 -13.64
C LEU A 128 -22.50 -0.35 -13.67
N LYS A 129 -23.70 0.19 -13.83
CA LYS A 129 -24.93 -0.61 -13.86
C LYS A 129 -24.91 -1.59 -15.04
N ALA A 130 -24.57 -1.10 -16.24
CA ALA A 130 -24.46 -1.94 -17.44
C ALA A 130 -23.39 -3.02 -17.28
N LEU A 131 -22.23 -2.69 -16.68
CA LEU A 131 -21.18 -3.66 -16.37
C LEU A 131 -21.69 -4.77 -15.44
N VAL A 132 -22.39 -4.41 -14.37
CA VAL A 132 -22.94 -5.36 -13.38
C VAL A 132 -24.00 -6.26 -14.01
N GLU A 133 -24.90 -5.69 -14.83
CA GLU A 133 -25.93 -6.46 -15.55
C GLU A 133 -25.29 -7.50 -16.49
N GLU A 134 -24.25 -7.12 -17.23
CA GLU A 134 -23.49 -8.04 -18.07
C GLU A 134 -22.83 -9.16 -17.26
N ALA A 135 -22.19 -8.80 -16.13
CA ALA A 135 -21.54 -9.77 -15.26
C ALA A 135 -22.54 -10.78 -14.66
N LYS A 136 -23.76 -10.34 -14.35
CA LYS A 136 -24.85 -11.22 -13.89
C LYS A 136 -25.38 -12.14 -15.00
N ALA A 137 -25.48 -11.62 -16.22
CA ALA A 137 -25.92 -12.39 -17.38
C ALA A 137 -24.91 -13.47 -17.79
N HIS A 138 -23.63 -13.24 -17.53
CA HIS A 138 -22.53 -14.13 -17.92
C HIS A 138 -21.58 -14.38 -16.74
N PRO A 139 -22.00 -15.16 -15.71
CA PRO A 139 -21.23 -15.37 -14.49
C PRO A 139 -19.81 -15.87 -14.77
N GLY A 140 -18.83 -15.25 -14.12
CA GLY A 140 -17.41 -15.62 -14.20
C GLY A 140 -16.71 -15.25 -15.52
N GLN A 141 -17.40 -14.69 -16.51
CA GLN A 141 -16.80 -14.33 -17.80
C GLN A 141 -16.13 -12.96 -17.79
N LEU A 142 -16.60 -12.02 -16.97
CA LEU A 142 -15.99 -10.71 -16.83
C LEU A 142 -14.62 -10.87 -16.17
N LYS A 143 -13.57 -10.41 -16.85
CA LYS A 143 -12.22 -10.37 -16.29
C LYS A 143 -11.98 -9.04 -15.59
N CYS A 144 -11.37 -9.09 -14.42
CA CYS A 144 -10.95 -7.89 -13.67
C CYS A 144 -9.50 -8.04 -13.23
N SER A 145 -8.63 -7.15 -13.66
CA SER A 145 -7.24 -7.13 -13.21
C SER A 145 -7.12 -6.50 -11.83
N THR A 146 -6.25 -7.08 -10.99
CA THR A 146 -5.92 -6.62 -9.65
C THR A 146 -4.43 -6.71 -9.40
N ASN A 147 -3.94 -6.12 -8.30
CA ASN A 147 -2.52 -6.23 -7.91
C ASN A 147 -2.16 -7.56 -7.22
N GLY A 148 -3.15 -8.45 -7.02
CA GLY A 148 -2.97 -9.71 -6.32
C GLY A 148 -4.08 -9.94 -5.30
N VAL A 149 -4.22 -11.18 -4.82
CA VAL A 149 -5.35 -11.63 -3.98
C VAL A 149 -5.50 -10.85 -2.67
N GLN A 150 -4.40 -10.33 -2.14
CA GLN A 150 -4.39 -9.60 -0.86
C GLN A 150 -4.27 -8.08 -1.04
N ALA A 151 -4.22 -7.61 -2.27
CA ALA A 151 -4.15 -6.19 -2.57
C ALA A 151 -5.51 -5.49 -2.33
N SER A 152 -5.45 -4.20 -1.99
CA SER A 152 -6.64 -3.41 -1.69
C SER A 152 -7.63 -3.33 -2.86
N ASN A 153 -7.15 -3.25 -4.09
CA ASN A 153 -8.02 -3.24 -5.27
C ASN A 153 -8.70 -4.60 -5.53
N HIS A 154 -8.05 -5.72 -5.18
CA HIS A 154 -8.69 -7.03 -5.22
C HIS A 154 -9.82 -7.11 -4.19
N THR A 155 -9.57 -6.69 -2.95
CA THR A 155 -10.59 -6.61 -1.90
C THR A 155 -11.76 -5.73 -2.31
N ALA A 156 -11.50 -4.57 -2.92
CA ALA A 156 -12.54 -3.67 -3.41
C ALA A 156 -13.39 -4.32 -4.51
N ALA A 157 -12.77 -5.02 -5.46
CA ALA A 157 -13.48 -5.75 -6.51
C ALA A 157 -14.36 -6.87 -5.93
N GLN A 158 -13.85 -7.61 -4.94
CA GLN A 158 -14.62 -8.64 -4.24
C GLN A 158 -15.83 -8.07 -3.51
N LEU A 159 -15.66 -6.98 -2.78
CA LEU A 159 -16.76 -6.31 -2.07
C LEU A 159 -17.82 -5.80 -3.04
N LEU A 160 -17.42 -5.23 -4.17
CA LEU A 160 -18.34 -4.81 -5.23
C LEU A 160 -19.12 -6.02 -5.77
N ALA A 161 -18.44 -7.11 -6.10
CA ALA A 161 -19.06 -8.31 -6.63
C ALA A 161 -20.05 -8.93 -5.64
N GLN A 162 -19.69 -9.01 -4.36
CA GLN A 162 -20.57 -9.49 -3.30
C GLN A 162 -21.81 -8.61 -3.12
N SER A 163 -21.60 -7.28 -3.05
CA SER A 163 -22.68 -6.32 -2.85
C SER A 163 -23.67 -6.30 -4.01
N ALA A 164 -23.15 -6.35 -5.24
CA ALA A 164 -23.96 -6.35 -6.46
C ALA A 164 -24.38 -7.76 -6.91
N LYS A 165 -23.93 -8.82 -6.23
CA LYS A 165 -24.28 -10.23 -6.48
C LYS A 165 -23.95 -10.69 -7.91
N PHE A 166 -22.69 -10.52 -8.31
CA PHE A 166 -22.18 -11.05 -9.56
C PHE A 166 -20.86 -11.80 -9.34
N GLU A 167 -20.46 -12.60 -10.31
CA GLU A 167 -19.20 -13.33 -10.36
C GLU A 167 -18.31 -12.76 -11.46
N TYR A 168 -17.00 -12.72 -11.20
CA TYR A 168 -16.01 -12.30 -12.15
C TYR A 168 -14.75 -13.15 -12.05
N ASN A 169 -13.91 -13.09 -13.05
CA ASN A 169 -12.60 -13.75 -13.08
C ASN A 169 -11.51 -12.75 -12.73
N ALA A 170 -10.89 -12.92 -11.57
CA ALA A 170 -9.78 -12.07 -11.13
C ALA A 170 -8.47 -12.46 -11.81
N VAL A 171 -7.79 -11.51 -12.43
CA VAL A 171 -6.50 -11.69 -13.09
C VAL A 171 -5.45 -10.84 -12.36
N PRO A 172 -4.58 -11.46 -11.54
CA PRO A 172 -3.58 -10.71 -10.77
C PRO A 172 -2.39 -10.29 -11.66
N TYR A 173 -1.92 -9.05 -11.44
CA TYR A 173 -0.71 -8.49 -12.06
C TYR A 173 0.23 -7.94 -10.99
N GLY A 174 1.51 -7.73 -11.34
CA GLY A 174 2.51 -7.24 -10.40
C GLY A 174 2.42 -5.76 -10.05
N GLY A 175 1.52 -4.99 -10.68
CA GLY A 175 1.34 -3.57 -10.43
C GLY A 175 0.35 -2.91 -11.40
N THR A 176 -0.01 -1.66 -11.12
CA THR A 176 -0.97 -0.89 -11.90
C THR A 176 -0.54 -0.67 -13.35
N ALA A 177 0.76 -0.49 -13.61
CA ALA A 177 1.27 -0.31 -14.96
C ALA A 177 0.98 -1.54 -15.84
N ASP A 178 1.21 -2.73 -15.32
CA ASP A 178 0.93 -3.99 -16.02
C ASP A 178 -0.57 -4.18 -16.25
N GLN A 179 -1.41 -3.82 -15.29
CA GLN A 179 -2.87 -3.87 -15.43
C GLN A 179 -3.37 -2.93 -16.54
N LEU A 180 -2.86 -1.70 -16.59
CA LEU A 180 -3.22 -0.74 -17.63
C LEU A 180 -2.77 -1.19 -19.02
N LEU A 181 -1.59 -1.83 -19.09
CA LEU A 181 -1.10 -2.41 -20.35
C LEU A 181 -2.03 -3.54 -20.83
N ALA A 182 -2.35 -4.50 -19.97
CA ALA A 182 -3.26 -5.60 -20.26
C ALA A 182 -4.65 -5.09 -20.70
N LEU A 183 -5.19 -4.12 -19.99
CA LEU A 183 -6.47 -3.49 -20.33
C LEU A 183 -6.43 -2.86 -21.74
N ARG A 184 -5.35 -2.15 -22.08
CA ARG A 184 -5.17 -1.55 -23.41
C ARG A 184 -5.03 -2.59 -24.52
N GLN A 185 -4.46 -3.75 -24.22
CA GLN A 185 -4.30 -4.87 -25.14
C GLN A 185 -5.56 -5.72 -25.30
N GLY A 186 -6.60 -5.48 -24.46
CA GLY A 186 -7.87 -6.19 -24.52
C GLY A 186 -7.86 -7.58 -23.87
N GLU A 187 -6.94 -7.81 -22.94
CA GLU A 187 -6.84 -9.06 -22.19
C GLU A 187 -7.98 -9.26 -21.20
#